data_c2a1c4eccb415fdd2db9cbc3b19bb5a4
#
_entry.id   c2a1c4eccb415fdd2db9cbc3b19bb5a4
#
_cell.length_a   1.000
_cell.length_b   1.000
_cell.length_c   1.000
_cell.angle_alpha   90.00
_cell.angle_beta   90.00
_cell.angle_gamma   90.00
#
_symmetry.space_group_name_H-M   'P 1'
#
loop_
_entity.id
_entity.type
_entity.pdbx_description
1 polymer ?
#
loop_
_entity_poly.entity_id
_entity_poly.type
_entity_poly.pdbx_seq_one_letter_code
_entity_poly.pdbx_strand_id
1 'polypeptide(L)'
;GGMENLSQAPHVLRGMRDTYKLGRPPSAGEELAQDMEDYLFTNLVDGVSGMFMAQTSDELCRRKGVEREQADEFAAMSHQRTESSVSSGTWEQEVVPVDTADGTVDHTHEDHVVLGTTLETLSGLRTHFGPKSLVTAGNASGVVDGAAAVVVKSASRAEADGDEPLSRIASWGIVGLEPSIMAYGPVPSSLKAIEKAGLSVSDIDLWEINEAFAGQAVACIKDLGISYDIVNVNGGAVGIGHPLAATGTRLVLTLSHQLKETGSRYGVATACIGGGQGIAVVIESI
;
A
#
# COMPACT_ATOMS: atom_id res chain seq x y z
N GLY A 1 6.53 -13.46 -1.28
CA GLY A 1 7.21 -12.17 -1.41
C GLY A 1 6.97 -11.48 -2.73
N GLY A 2 7.40 -10.26 -2.82
CA GLY A 2 7.34 -9.44 -4.02
C GLY A 2 8.39 -8.34 -4.02
N MET A 3 8.70 -7.85 -5.20
CA MET A 3 9.63 -6.74 -5.43
C MET A 3 9.06 -5.83 -6.51
N GLU A 4 9.20 -4.55 -6.32
CA GLU A 4 8.86 -3.53 -7.31
C GLU A 4 10.02 -2.56 -7.48
N ASN A 5 10.30 -2.17 -8.73
CA ASN A 5 11.28 -1.14 -9.08
C ASN A 5 10.58 -0.09 -9.94
N LEU A 6 9.86 0.82 -9.30
CA LEU A 6 9.06 1.86 -9.96
C LEU A 6 9.94 3.01 -10.48
N SER A 7 11.07 3.28 -9.82
CA SER A 7 12.01 4.33 -10.25
C SER A 7 12.64 4.04 -11.62
N GLN A 8 12.66 2.75 -12.04
CA GLN A 8 13.18 2.29 -13.33
C GLN A 8 12.08 1.89 -14.31
N ALA A 9 10.82 2.26 -14.04
CA ALA A 9 9.72 1.98 -14.96
C ALA A 9 10.00 2.61 -16.33
N PRO A 10 9.86 1.85 -17.44
CA PRO A 10 10.26 2.35 -18.73
C PRO A 10 9.26 3.33 -19.32
N HIS A 11 9.72 4.18 -20.23
CA HIS A 11 8.84 4.80 -21.20
C HIS A 11 8.70 3.89 -22.42
N VAL A 12 7.53 3.85 -23.03
CA VAL A 12 7.20 2.92 -24.12
C VAL A 12 6.67 3.67 -25.35
N LEU A 13 6.93 3.09 -26.52
CA LEU A 13 6.36 3.52 -27.80
C LEU A 13 5.36 2.46 -28.25
N ARG A 14 4.11 2.86 -28.53
CA ARG A 14 3.09 1.96 -29.06
C ARG A 14 3.12 1.88 -30.58
N GLY A 15 2.51 0.82 -31.15
CA GLY A 15 2.34 0.66 -32.60
C GLY A 15 3.61 0.35 -33.38
N MET A 16 4.72 0.04 -32.70
CA MET A 16 6.03 -0.10 -33.33
C MET A 16 6.30 -1.49 -33.90
N ARG A 17 5.42 -2.47 -33.73
CA ARG A 17 5.67 -3.86 -34.17
C ARG A 17 5.78 -4.02 -35.67
N ASP A 18 5.05 -3.21 -36.43
CA ASP A 18 5.04 -3.25 -37.89
C ASP A 18 6.17 -2.42 -38.52
N THR A 19 6.72 -1.46 -37.76
CA THR A 19 7.73 -0.51 -38.24
C THR A 19 9.14 -0.82 -37.81
N TYR A 20 9.32 -1.65 -36.77
CA TYR A 20 10.62 -1.99 -36.22
C TYR A 20 10.95 -3.48 -36.35
N LYS A 21 12.17 -3.75 -36.85
CA LYS A 21 12.76 -5.08 -36.77
C LYS A 21 13.40 -5.28 -35.39
N LEU A 22 13.19 -6.47 -34.81
CA LEU A 22 13.77 -6.88 -33.55
C LEU A 22 15.31 -6.61 -33.56
N GLY A 23 15.82 -5.93 -32.53
CA GLY A 23 17.25 -5.63 -32.40
C GLY A 23 17.73 -4.35 -33.10
N ARG A 24 16.83 -3.57 -33.72
CA ARG A 24 17.18 -2.21 -34.20
C ARG A 24 16.36 -1.18 -33.42
N PRO A 25 16.95 -0.44 -32.48
CA PRO A 25 16.26 0.67 -31.83
C PRO A 25 15.96 1.75 -32.86
N PRO A 26 14.87 2.51 -32.71
CA PRO A 26 14.59 3.67 -33.52
C PRO A 26 15.77 4.66 -33.42
N SER A 27 16.11 5.28 -34.56
CA SER A 27 16.93 6.51 -34.50
C SER A 27 16.06 7.57 -33.81
N ALA A 28 16.51 8.02 -32.66
CA ALA A 28 15.80 9.04 -31.89
C ALA A 28 15.65 10.31 -32.71
N GLY A 29 14.42 10.62 -33.13
CA GLY A 29 14.04 11.88 -33.70
C GLY A 29 13.02 12.56 -32.79
N GLU A 30 12.85 13.87 -32.87
CA GLU A 30 11.91 14.65 -32.08
C GLU A 30 10.46 14.15 -32.21
N GLU A 31 10.09 13.55 -33.35
CA GLU A 31 8.75 12.95 -33.56
C GLU A 31 8.47 11.73 -32.68
N LEU A 32 9.51 10.95 -32.32
CA LEU A 32 9.35 9.77 -31.46
C LEU A 32 9.12 10.14 -30.00
N ALA A 33 9.62 11.29 -29.56
CA ALA A 33 9.43 11.75 -28.19
C ALA A 33 7.98 12.16 -27.89
N GLN A 34 7.20 12.51 -28.93
CA GLN A 34 5.78 12.89 -28.78
C GLN A 34 4.86 11.69 -28.57
N ASP A 35 5.27 10.50 -29.01
CA ASP A 35 4.49 9.26 -28.87
C ASP A 35 4.98 8.39 -27.70
N MET A 36 5.91 8.90 -26.90
CA MET A 36 6.45 8.20 -25.74
C MET A 36 5.48 8.30 -24.56
N GLU A 37 5.07 7.14 -24.05
CA GLU A 37 4.20 7.03 -22.88
C GLU A 37 5.01 6.60 -21.64
N ASP A 38 4.77 7.26 -20.52
CA ASP A 38 5.22 6.75 -19.23
C ASP A 38 4.44 5.47 -18.88
N TYR A 39 5.14 4.33 -18.87
CA TYR A 39 4.52 3.03 -18.66
C TYR A 39 3.92 2.91 -17.26
N LEU A 40 4.52 3.53 -16.25
CA LEU A 40 3.97 3.52 -14.89
C LEU A 40 2.61 4.21 -14.85
N PHE A 41 2.52 5.45 -15.32
CA PHE A 41 1.26 6.21 -15.32
C PHE A 41 0.19 5.57 -16.19
N THR A 42 0.55 4.99 -17.32
CA THR A 42 -0.39 4.29 -18.20
C THR A 42 -1.02 3.07 -17.49
N ASN A 43 -0.24 2.36 -16.66
CA ASN A 43 -0.74 1.20 -15.91
C ASN A 43 -1.50 1.57 -14.62
N LEU A 44 -1.43 2.83 -14.18
CA LEU A 44 -2.27 3.35 -13.09
C LEU A 44 -3.66 3.81 -13.58
N VAL A 45 -3.98 3.60 -14.85
CA VAL A 45 -5.33 3.77 -15.40
C VAL A 45 -6.04 2.43 -15.41
N ASP A 46 -7.19 2.36 -14.75
CA ASP A 46 -8.04 1.16 -14.76
C ASP A 46 -8.61 0.90 -16.15
N GLY A 47 -8.34 -0.29 -16.70
CA GLY A 47 -8.73 -0.65 -18.07
C GLY A 47 -10.25 -0.83 -18.27
N VAL A 48 -11.04 -0.92 -17.20
CA VAL A 48 -12.51 -1.08 -17.28
C VAL A 48 -13.21 0.25 -17.07
N SER A 49 -12.85 1.00 -16.03
CA SER A 49 -13.46 2.29 -15.72
C SER A 49 -12.85 3.46 -16.50
N GLY A 50 -11.63 3.31 -17.01
CA GLY A 50 -10.87 4.38 -17.66
C GLY A 50 -10.37 5.47 -16.69
N MET A 51 -10.48 5.24 -15.40
CA MET A 51 -10.09 6.17 -14.33
C MET A 51 -8.67 5.88 -13.85
N PHE A 52 -7.92 6.94 -13.50
CA PHE A 52 -6.72 6.75 -12.70
C PHE A 52 -7.06 6.16 -11.33
N MET A 53 -6.13 5.38 -10.74
CA MET A 53 -6.32 4.81 -9.41
C MET A 53 -6.71 5.89 -8.38
N ALA A 54 -6.07 7.07 -8.43
CA ALA A 54 -6.42 8.22 -7.60
C ALA A 54 -7.88 8.69 -7.78
N GLN A 55 -8.38 8.70 -9.02
CA GLN A 55 -9.75 9.08 -9.31
C GLN A 55 -10.77 8.05 -8.77
N THR A 56 -10.40 6.76 -8.71
CA THR A 56 -11.25 5.74 -8.06
C THR A 56 -11.34 5.98 -6.54
N SER A 57 -10.27 6.48 -5.92
CA SER A 57 -10.28 6.94 -4.53
C SER A 57 -11.17 8.17 -4.34
N ASP A 58 -11.07 9.18 -5.23
CA ASP A 58 -11.94 10.35 -5.19
C ASP A 58 -13.42 9.98 -5.33
N GLU A 59 -13.76 9.04 -6.23
CA GLU A 59 -15.13 8.55 -6.39
C GLU A 59 -15.63 7.81 -5.14
N LEU A 60 -14.78 7.01 -4.51
CA LEU A 60 -15.08 6.37 -3.23
C LEU A 60 -15.35 7.44 -2.15
N CYS A 61 -14.45 8.41 -2.00
CA CYS A 61 -14.59 9.50 -1.03
C CYS A 61 -15.90 10.26 -1.22
N ARG A 62 -16.23 10.60 -2.48
CA ARG A 62 -17.50 11.24 -2.83
C ARG A 62 -18.72 10.42 -2.39
N ARG A 63 -18.71 9.09 -2.62
CA ARG A 63 -19.81 8.19 -2.20
C ARG A 63 -19.91 8.03 -0.69
N LYS A 64 -18.78 8.13 0.03
CA LYS A 64 -18.71 7.92 1.49
C LYS A 64 -18.69 9.21 2.30
N GLY A 65 -18.76 10.37 1.66
CA GLY A 65 -18.73 11.66 2.32
C GLY A 65 -17.43 11.89 3.09
N VAL A 66 -16.30 11.56 2.45
CA VAL A 66 -14.97 11.88 2.97
C VAL A 66 -14.50 13.17 2.33
N GLU A 67 -14.11 14.11 3.16
CA GLU A 67 -13.65 15.44 2.75
C GLU A 67 -12.12 15.51 2.75
N ARG A 68 -11.56 16.51 2.06
CA ARG A 68 -10.11 16.74 1.93
C ARG A 68 -9.42 16.85 3.29
N GLU A 69 -10.01 17.57 4.25
CA GLU A 69 -9.47 17.77 5.58
C GLU A 69 -9.27 16.42 6.31
N GLN A 70 -10.25 15.53 6.25
CA GLN A 70 -10.16 14.19 6.85
C GLN A 70 -9.03 13.34 6.22
N ALA A 71 -8.84 13.46 4.90
CA ALA A 71 -7.75 12.78 4.21
C ALA A 71 -6.39 13.33 4.63
N ASP A 72 -6.27 14.66 4.76
CA ASP A 72 -5.04 15.30 5.20
C ASP A 72 -4.74 15.04 6.68
N GLU A 73 -5.74 14.98 7.56
CA GLU A 73 -5.59 14.59 8.97
C GLU A 73 -5.03 13.15 9.09
N PHE A 74 -5.60 12.22 8.34
CA PHE A 74 -5.11 10.85 8.29
C PHE A 74 -3.67 10.77 7.74
N ALA A 75 -3.38 11.52 6.66
CA ALA A 75 -2.06 11.57 6.08
C ALA A 75 -1.02 12.12 7.07
N ALA A 76 -1.34 13.20 7.78
CA ALA A 76 -0.47 13.76 8.82
C ALA A 76 -0.17 12.72 9.91
N MET A 77 -1.19 11.98 10.35
CA MET A 77 -1.02 10.89 11.32
C MET A 77 -0.11 9.79 10.79
N SER A 78 -0.29 9.35 9.54
CA SER A 78 0.55 8.32 8.91
C SER A 78 2.01 8.78 8.82
N HIS A 79 2.27 9.99 8.33
CA HIS A 79 3.62 10.56 8.29
C HIS A 79 4.27 10.64 9.67
N GLN A 80 3.55 11.12 10.70
CA GLN A 80 4.06 11.25 12.06
C GLN A 80 4.37 9.90 12.71
N ARG A 81 3.51 8.90 12.49
CA ARG A 81 3.75 7.53 12.96
C ARG A 81 4.97 6.93 12.28
N THR A 82 5.10 7.12 10.97
CA THR A 82 6.28 6.69 10.21
C THR A 82 7.56 7.34 10.74
N GLU A 83 7.57 8.66 10.92
CA GLU A 83 8.72 9.41 11.49
C GLU A 83 9.10 8.89 12.88
N SER A 84 8.10 8.63 13.71
CA SER A 84 8.30 8.04 15.04
C SER A 84 8.91 6.65 14.97
N SER A 85 8.43 5.81 14.07
CA SER A 85 8.89 4.42 13.91
C SER A 85 10.33 4.34 13.36
N VAL A 86 10.68 5.21 12.41
CA VAL A 86 12.06 5.35 11.94
C VAL A 86 12.97 5.80 13.07
N SER A 87 12.58 6.84 13.82
CA SER A 87 13.38 7.43 14.90
C SER A 87 13.57 6.49 16.08
N SER A 88 12.58 5.67 16.40
CA SER A 88 12.63 4.68 17.50
C SER A 88 13.32 3.38 17.14
N GLY A 89 13.61 3.13 15.86
CA GLY A 89 14.14 1.85 15.37
C GLY A 89 13.10 0.72 15.36
N THR A 90 11.80 1.04 15.40
CA THR A 90 10.73 0.03 15.40
C THR A 90 10.84 -0.92 14.19
N TRP A 91 11.30 -0.41 13.05
CA TRP A 91 11.43 -1.22 11.83
C TRP A 91 12.75 -1.97 11.69
N GLU A 92 13.68 -1.82 12.62
CA GLU A 92 14.96 -2.56 12.61
C GLU A 92 14.76 -4.09 12.57
N GLN A 93 13.65 -4.58 13.15
CA GLN A 93 13.35 -6.01 13.19
C GLN A 93 12.87 -6.58 11.84
N GLU A 94 12.36 -5.75 10.96
CA GLU A 94 11.78 -6.20 9.68
C GLU A 94 12.56 -5.70 8.45
N VAL A 95 13.40 -4.68 8.59
CA VAL A 95 14.22 -4.15 7.50
C VAL A 95 15.58 -4.82 7.47
N VAL A 96 15.87 -5.49 6.36
CA VAL A 96 17.18 -6.11 6.12
C VAL A 96 18.11 -5.10 5.45
N PRO A 97 19.28 -4.79 6.03
CA PRO A 97 20.25 -3.91 5.39
C PRO A 97 20.71 -4.45 4.04
N VAL A 98 20.85 -3.57 3.06
CA VAL A 98 21.32 -3.91 1.70
C VAL A 98 22.57 -3.10 1.36
N ASP A 99 23.63 -3.79 1.00
CA ASP A 99 24.86 -3.15 0.53
C ASP A 99 24.70 -2.68 -0.92
N THR A 100 24.98 -1.41 -1.16
CA THR A 100 24.98 -0.79 -2.49
C THR A 100 26.35 -0.24 -2.83
N ALA A 101 26.54 0.25 -4.05
CA ALA A 101 27.79 0.89 -4.47
C ALA A 101 28.12 2.16 -3.65
N ASP A 102 27.08 2.82 -3.12
CA ASP A 102 27.18 4.08 -2.40
C ASP A 102 27.16 3.90 -0.86
N GLY A 103 27.04 2.67 -0.37
CA GLY A 103 27.02 2.32 1.04
C GLY A 103 25.90 1.34 1.40
N THR A 104 25.73 1.07 2.70
CA THR A 104 24.65 0.22 3.22
C THR A 104 23.39 1.05 3.41
N VAL A 105 22.27 0.58 2.84
CA VAL A 105 20.92 1.11 3.06
C VAL A 105 20.22 0.26 4.10
N ASP A 106 19.69 0.84 5.16
CA ASP A 106 19.00 0.17 6.26
C ASP A 106 17.70 0.92 6.65
N HIS A 107 17.07 0.54 7.75
CA HIS A 107 15.82 1.14 8.25
C HIS A 107 15.89 2.65 8.53
N THR A 108 17.08 3.24 8.57
CA THR A 108 17.27 4.69 8.75
C THR A 108 17.33 5.46 7.43
N HIS A 109 17.32 4.77 6.28
CA HIS A 109 17.47 5.35 4.94
C HIS A 109 16.13 5.39 4.17
N GLU A 110 15.07 5.82 4.87
CA GLU A 110 13.76 6.03 4.24
C GLU A 110 13.70 7.40 3.57
N ASP A 111 14.12 7.50 2.31
CA ASP A 111 14.22 8.74 1.57
C ASP A 111 12.85 9.32 1.13
N HIS A 112 11.78 8.51 1.21
CA HIS A 112 10.41 8.97 0.96
C HIS A 112 9.80 9.68 2.17
N VAL A 113 10.29 9.44 3.39
CA VAL A 113 9.73 10.02 4.61
C VAL A 113 9.99 11.52 4.67
N VAL A 114 8.91 12.30 4.70
CA VAL A 114 8.99 13.76 4.84
C VAL A 114 8.83 14.13 6.31
N LEU A 115 9.96 14.45 6.95
CA LEU A 115 10.01 14.80 8.37
C LEU A 115 9.24 16.08 8.68
N GLY A 116 8.58 16.12 9.82
CA GLY A 116 7.83 17.29 10.29
C GLY A 116 6.58 17.59 9.48
N THR A 117 6.00 16.60 8.79
CA THR A 117 4.73 16.77 8.07
C THR A 117 3.58 17.09 9.02
N THR A 118 2.85 18.17 8.73
CA THR A 118 1.72 18.65 9.53
C THR A 118 0.47 18.81 8.67
N LEU A 119 -0.70 18.86 9.32
CA LEU A 119 -1.96 19.18 8.64
C LEU A 119 -1.89 20.51 7.90
N GLU A 120 -1.24 21.52 8.47
CA GLU A 120 -1.08 22.83 7.84
C GLU A 120 -0.30 22.75 6.52
N THR A 121 0.83 22.00 6.49
CA THR A 121 1.62 21.81 5.28
C THR A 121 0.86 21.01 4.23
N LEU A 122 0.11 19.98 4.61
CA LEU A 122 -0.69 19.16 3.70
C LEU A 122 -1.85 19.95 3.08
N SER A 123 -2.56 20.75 3.88
CA SER A 123 -3.71 21.54 3.40
C SER A 123 -3.33 22.55 2.31
N GLY A 124 -2.08 23.03 2.29
CA GLY A 124 -1.54 23.91 1.27
C GLY A 124 -1.19 23.23 -0.06
N LEU A 125 -1.19 21.90 -0.13
CA LEU A 125 -0.81 21.18 -1.34
C LEU A 125 -1.93 21.22 -2.39
N ARG A 126 -1.52 21.40 -3.66
CA ARG A 126 -2.43 21.36 -4.80
C ARG A 126 -2.89 19.93 -5.09
N THR A 127 -4.10 19.78 -5.60
CA THR A 127 -4.61 18.52 -6.13
C THR A 127 -4.07 18.23 -7.53
N HIS A 128 -3.83 16.97 -7.86
CA HIS A 128 -3.26 16.57 -9.15
C HIS A 128 -4.32 16.15 -10.20
N PHE A 129 -5.47 15.63 -9.76
CA PHE A 129 -6.49 15.05 -10.65
C PHE A 129 -7.71 15.95 -10.84
N GLY A 130 -7.51 17.27 -10.80
CA GLY A 130 -8.51 18.30 -11.03
C GLY A 130 -9.03 18.96 -9.73
N PRO A 131 -9.82 20.03 -9.87
CA PRO A 131 -10.19 20.90 -8.73
C PRO A 131 -11.13 20.25 -7.72
N LYS A 132 -11.72 19.10 -8.05
CA LYS A 132 -12.60 18.31 -7.15
C LYS A 132 -11.89 17.12 -6.54
N SER A 133 -10.64 16.85 -6.91
CA SER A 133 -9.86 15.77 -6.34
C SER A 133 -9.44 16.10 -4.91
N LEU A 134 -9.44 15.10 -4.04
CA LEU A 134 -8.87 15.17 -2.70
C LEU A 134 -7.38 14.82 -2.70
N VAL A 135 -6.92 14.14 -3.75
CA VAL A 135 -5.57 13.54 -3.82
C VAL A 135 -4.51 14.59 -4.11
N THR A 136 -3.49 14.59 -3.27
CA THR A 136 -2.28 15.43 -3.38
C THR A 136 -1.02 14.58 -3.25
N ALA A 137 0.14 15.15 -3.48
CA ALA A 137 1.42 14.47 -3.26
C ALA A 137 1.66 14.08 -1.78
N GLY A 138 1.01 14.76 -0.84
CA GLY A 138 1.21 14.50 0.60
C GLY A 138 0.19 13.55 1.22
N ASN A 139 -0.91 13.22 0.53
CA ASN A 139 -1.95 12.32 1.01
C ASN A 139 -2.20 11.10 0.11
N ALA A 140 -1.28 10.86 -0.82
CA ALA A 140 -1.17 9.65 -1.62
C ALA A 140 0.11 8.91 -1.28
N SER A 141 0.13 7.60 -1.46
CA SER A 141 1.36 6.82 -1.35
C SER A 141 2.37 7.21 -2.43
N GLY A 142 3.65 7.23 -2.07
CA GLY A 142 4.72 7.54 -3.01
C GLY A 142 5.02 6.41 -3.99
N VAL A 143 5.57 6.81 -5.14
CA VAL A 143 6.18 5.91 -6.12
C VAL A 143 7.58 5.58 -5.63
N VAL A 144 7.80 4.35 -5.17
CA VAL A 144 9.03 3.92 -4.51
C VAL A 144 9.43 2.53 -4.98
N ASP A 145 10.71 2.20 -4.79
CA ASP A 145 11.22 0.85 -4.96
C ASP A 145 11.12 0.11 -3.62
N GLY A 146 10.95 -1.22 -3.67
CA GLY A 146 10.91 -2.00 -2.45
C GLY A 146 10.75 -3.50 -2.70
N ALA A 147 11.16 -4.28 -1.72
CA ALA A 147 11.02 -5.73 -1.71
C ALA A 147 10.61 -6.21 -0.32
N ALA A 148 9.79 -7.26 -0.29
CA ALA A 148 9.44 -7.94 0.96
C ALA A 148 9.33 -9.45 0.75
N ALA A 149 9.73 -10.22 1.75
CA ALA A 149 9.66 -11.67 1.71
C ALA A 149 9.31 -12.24 3.09
N VAL A 150 8.50 -13.30 3.09
CA VAL A 150 8.17 -14.10 4.27
C VAL A 150 8.28 -15.59 3.93
N VAL A 151 8.65 -16.40 4.88
CA VAL A 151 8.64 -17.87 4.75
C VAL A 151 7.32 -18.40 5.32
N VAL A 152 6.57 -19.14 4.51
CA VAL A 152 5.32 -19.78 4.92
C VAL A 152 5.54 -21.28 4.98
N LYS A 153 5.27 -21.87 6.15
CA LYS A 153 5.34 -23.32 6.40
C LYS A 153 4.03 -23.85 6.98
N SER A 154 3.79 -25.14 6.84
CA SER A 154 2.75 -25.79 7.67
C SER A 154 3.16 -25.80 9.14
N ALA A 155 2.20 -25.75 10.06
CA ALA A 155 2.47 -25.80 11.50
C ALA A 155 3.32 -27.04 11.88
N SER A 156 3.01 -28.22 11.32
CA SER A 156 3.76 -29.45 11.56
C SER A 156 5.20 -29.39 11.05
N ARG A 157 5.45 -28.65 9.95
CA ARG A 157 6.81 -28.48 9.44
C ARG A 157 7.62 -27.49 10.27
N ALA A 158 7.01 -26.39 10.70
CA ALA A 158 7.64 -25.42 11.58
C ALA A 158 8.06 -26.08 12.91
N GLU A 159 7.16 -26.87 13.51
CA GLU A 159 7.45 -27.62 14.73
C GLU A 159 8.60 -28.63 14.53
N ALA A 160 8.60 -29.39 13.42
CA ALA A 160 9.65 -30.37 13.12
C ALA A 160 11.02 -29.72 12.87
N ASP A 161 11.04 -28.50 12.33
CA ASP A 161 12.27 -27.75 12.09
C ASP A 161 12.75 -26.96 13.32
N GLY A 162 11.93 -26.85 14.36
CA GLY A 162 12.20 -26.06 15.56
C GLY A 162 12.12 -24.53 15.30
N ASP A 163 11.32 -24.12 14.31
CA ASP A 163 11.13 -22.70 14.02
C ASP A 163 10.25 -22.04 15.09
N GLU A 164 10.48 -20.75 15.29
CA GLU A 164 9.62 -19.86 16.09
C GLU A 164 8.84 -18.93 15.13
N PRO A 165 7.62 -19.30 14.69
CA PRO A 165 6.87 -18.48 13.78
C PRO A 165 6.39 -17.19 14.44
N LEU A 166 6.33 -16.09 13.65
CA LEU A 166 5.82 -14.80 14.12
C LEU A 166 4.30 -14.84 14.32
N SER A 167 3.61 -15.49 13.37
CA SER A 167 2.14 -15.55 13.37
C SER A 167 1.64 -16.73 12.55
N ARG A 168 0.34 -17.00 12.65
CA ARG A 168 -0.39 -18.00 11.87
C ARG A 168 -1.40 -17.33 10.94
N ILE A 169 -1.46 -17.73 9.66
CA ILE A 169 -2.54 -17.35 8.77
C ILE A 169 -3.81 -18.10 9.19
N ALA A 170 -4.80 -17.37 9.72
CA ALA A 170 -6.07 -17.92 10.15
C ALA A 170 -7.05 -18.07 8.99
N SER A 171 -7.13 -17.04 8.13
CA SER A 171 -8.00 -17.04 6.95
C SER A 171 -7.58 -16.00 5.94
N TRP A 172 -8.26 -16.00 4.77
CA TRP A 172 -8.15 -14.91 3.78
C TRP A 172 -9.46 -14.70 3.04
N GLY A 173 -9.66 -13.47 2.55
CA GLY A 173 -10.79 -13.05 1.73
C GLY A 173 -10.31 -12.37 0.45
N ILE A 174 -10.84 -12.79 -0.70
CA ILE A 174 -10.64 -12.12 -1.99
C ILE A 174 -12.02 -11.78 -2.52
N VAL A 175 -12.18 -10.57 -3.03
CA VAL A 175 -13.44 -10.05 -3.58
C VAL A 175 -13.24 -9.33 -4.90
N GLY A 176 -14.26 -9.36 -5.75
CA GLY A 176 -14.41 -8.45 -6.89
C GLY A 176 -15.47 -7.40 -6.55
N LEU A 177 -15.27 -6.18 -7.01
CA LEU A 177 -16.18 -5.06 -6.83
C LEU A 177 -16.18 -4.14 -8.06
N GLU A 178 -17.02 -3.11 -8.03
CA GLU A 178 -17.08 -2.10 -9.09
C GLU A 178 -15.71 -1.43 -9.28
N PRO A 179 -15.10 -1.48 -10.50
CA PRO A 179 -13.77 -0.93 -10.73
C PRO A 179 -13.63 0.55 -10.41
N SER A 180 -14.68 1.36 -10.64
CA SER A 180 -14.67 2.80 -10.36
C SER A 180 -14.48 3.16 -8.87
N ILE A 181 -14.69 2.19 -7.97
CA ILE A 181 -14.44 2.29 -6.53
C ILE A 181 -13.53 1.17 -6.02
N MET A 182 -12.54 0.76 -6.81
CA MET A 182 -11.61 -0.30 -6.42
C MET A 182 -11.00 -0.06 -5.05
N ALA A 183 -10.80 1.21 -4.70
CA ALA A 183 -10.28 1.67 -3.42
C ALA A 183 -11.09 1.19 -2.20
N TYR A 184 -12.33 0.72 -2.37
CA TYR A 184 -13.19 0.13 -1.33
C TYR A 184 -12.88 -1.35 -1.05
N GLY A 185 -12.04 -1.99 -1.86
CA GLY A 185 -11.68 -3.42 -1.76
C GLY A 185 -11.36 -3.92 -0.35
N PRO A 186 -10.64 -3.16 0.50
CA PRO A 186 -10.32 -3.57 1.87
C PRO A 186 -11.52 -3.93 2.73
N VAL A 187 -12.65 -3.24 2.60
CA VAL A 187 -13.83 -3.48 3.44
C VAL A 187 -14.44 -4.85 3.18
N PRO A 188 -14.95 -5.16 1.96
CA PRO A 188 -15.59 -6.46 1.74
C PRO A 188 -14.62 -7.64 1.81
N SER A 189 -13.33 -7.46 1.48
CA SER A 189 -12.35 -8.53 1.61
C SER A 189 -12.05 -8.86 3.08
N SER A 190 -11.93 -7.85 3.94
CA SER A 190 -11.72 -8.03 5.37
C SER A 190 -12.91 -8.71 6.04
N LEU A 191 -14.13 -8.24 5.77
CA LEU A 191 -15.33 -8.87 6.32
C LEU A 191 -15.43 -10.34 5.93
N LYS A 192 -15.11 -10.67 4.67
CA LYS A 192 -15.08 -12.06 4.19
C LYS A 192 -14.00 -12.90 4.87
N ALA A 193 -12.82 -12.33 5.11
CA ALA A 193 -11.73 -13.04 5.79
C ALA A 193 -12.08 -13.28 7.27
N ILE A 194 -12.62 -12.26 7.95
CA ILE A 194 -13.04 -12.32 9.36
C ILE A 194 -14.15 -13.37 9.55
N GLU A 195 -15.18 -13.37 8.69
CA GLU A 195 -16.25 -14.37 8.70
C GLU A 195 -15.69 -15.79 8.56
N LYS A 196 -14.75 -16.00 7.62
CA LYS A 196 -14.11 -17.31 7.43
C LYS A 196 -13.28 -17.77 8.62
N ALA A 197 -12.71 -16.85 9.39
CA ALA A 197 -12.01 -17.15 10.62
C ALA A 197 -12.98 -17.47 11.79
N GLY A 198 -14.28 -17.26 11.61
CA GLY A 198 -15.29 -17.39 12.68
C GLY A 198 -15.22 -16.24 13.69
N LEU A 199 -14.70 -15.08 13.27
CA LEU A 199 -14.50 -13.90 14.08
C LEU A 199 -15.49 -12.79 13.69
N SER A 200 -15.54 -11.75 14.53
CA SER A 200 -16.18 -10.47 14.26
C SER A 200 -15.15 -9.34 14.14
N VAL A 201 -15.53 -8.19 13.62
CA VAL A 201 -14.65 -7.00 13.51
C VAL A 201 -14.10 -6.59 14.88
N SER A 202 -14.90 -6.75 15.94
CA SER A 202 -14.50 -6.42 17.33
C SER A 202 -13.49 -7.39 17.95
N ASP A 203 -13.22 -8.53 17.33
CA ASP A 203 -12.20 -9.48 17.77
C ASP A 203 -10.81 -9.16 17.19
N ILE A 204 -10.73 -8.16 16.29
CA ILE A 204 -9.49 -7.76 15.63
C ILE A 204 -8.82 -6.66 16.43
N ASP A 205 -7.63 -6.93 16.92
CA ASP A 205 -6.85 -6.03 17.77
C ASP A 205 -6.10 -4.98 16.95
N LEU A 206 -5.51 -5.37 15.79
CA LEU A 206 -4.69 -4.51 14.95
C LEU A 206 -5.02 -4.68 13.46
N TRP A 207 -4.83 -3.60 12.71
CA TRP A 207 -5.09 -3.53 11.29
C TRP A 207 -3.93 -2.93 10.52
N GLU A 208 -3.51 -3.57 9.45
CA GLU A 208 -2.65 -3.01 8.42
C GLU A 208 -3.47 -2.86 7.13
N ILE A 209 -3.96 -1.65 6.88
CA ILE A 209 -4.71 -1.27 5.68
C ILE A 209 -3.75 -0.55 4.74
N ASN A 210 -3.55 -1.07 3.52
CA ASN A 210 -2.75 -0.33 2.55
C ASN A 210 -3.30 1.07 2.31
N GLU A 211 -2.44 2.07 2.46
CA GLU A 211 -2.76 3.47 2.27
C GLU A 211 -2.41 3.90 0.84
N ALA A 212 -3.06 3.32 -0.17
CA ALA A 212 -2.86 3.81 -1.54
C ALA A 212 -3.16 5.31 -1.64
N PHE A 213 -4.20 5.73 -0.93
CA PHE A 213 -4.61 7.13 -0.74
C PHE A 213 -5.20 7.30 0.66
N ALA A 214 -4.87 8.39 1.34
CA ALA A 214 -5.38 8.66 2.68
C ALA A 214 -6.92 8.70 2.74
N GLY A 215 -7.58 9.36 1.77
CA GLY A 215 -9.04 9.38 1.69
C GLY A 215 -9.67 7.99 1.53
N GLN A 216 -9.00 7.08 0.79
CA GLN A 216 -9.40 5.68 0.68
C GLN A 216 -9.33 4.98 2.04
N ALA A 217 -8.24 5.16 2.78
CA ALA A 217 -8.07 4.55 4.10
C ALA A 217 -9.16 5.06 5.07
N VAL A 218 -9.40 6.37 5.11
CA VAL A 218 -10.49 6.98 5.89
C VAL A 218 -11.85 6.37 5.58
N ALA A 219 -12.19 6.23 4.29
CA ALA A 219 -13.46 5.62 3.88
C ALA A 219 -13.61 4.17 4.36
N CYS A 220 -12.52 3.39 4.27
CA CYS A 220 -12.50 2.00 4.71
C CYS A 220 -12.62 1.88 6.24
N ILE A 221 -11.86 2.66 7.00
CA ILE A 221 -11.88 2.68 8.48
C ILE A 221 -13.28 3.03 8.98
N LYS A 222 -13.89 4.08 8.40
CA LYS A 222 -15.25 4.53 8.72
C LYS A 222 -16.29 3.43 8.51
N ASP A 223 -16.23 2.74 7.37
CA ASP A 223 -17.21 1.69 7.04
C ASP A 223 -16.99 0.40 7.82
N LEU A 224 -15.74 0.07 8.20
CA LEU A 224 -15.43 -1.04 9.11
C LEU A 224 -15.83 -0.72 10.57
N GLY A 225 -16.04 0.56 10.91
CA GLY A 225 -16.38 1.00 12.25
C GLY A 225 -15.26 0.80 13.27
N ILE A 226 -14.01 0.91 12.84
CA ILE A 226 -12.81 0.71 13.66
C ILE A 226 -12.14 2.02 14.04
N SER A 227 -11.37 2.02 15.15
CA SER A 227 -10.61 3.18 15.60
C SER A 227 -9.33 3.37 14.80
N TYR A 228 -8.95 4.62 14.55
CA TYR A 228 -7.63 4.96 14.01
C TYR A 228 -6.47 4.49 14.88
N ASP A 229 -6.69 4.29 16.20
CA ASP A 229 -5.66 3.89 17.15
C ASP A 229 -5.12 2.48 16.92
N ILE A 230 -5.89 1.63 16.23
CA ILE A 230 -5.52 0.24 15.92
C ILE A 230 -5.18 0.00 14.44
N VAL A 231 -5.14 1.07 13.64
CA VAL A 231 -4.84 0.98 12.20
C VAL A 231 -3.47 1.58 11.92
N ASN A 232 -2.59 0.81 11.25
CA ASN A 232 -1.28 1.26 10.77
C ASN A 232 -0.50 2.00 11.88
N VAL A 233 -0.40 1.36 13.03
CA VAL A 233 0.11 1.99 14.26
C VAL A 233 1.55 2.49 14.16
N ASN A 234 2.34 1.94 13.24
CA ASN A 234 3.71 2.32 12.94
C ASN A 234 3.84 3.22 11.70
N GLY A 235 2.73 3.74 11.19
CA GLY A 235 2.66 4.44 9.91
C GLY A 235 2.40 3.47 8.73
N GLY A 236 2.18 4.01 7.56
CA GLY A 236 1.80 3.22 6.39
C GLY A 236 2.29 3.82 5.07
N ALA A 237 1.70 3.39 3.97
CA ALA A 237 2.17 3.67 2.61
C ALA A 237 2.17 5.17 2.24
N VAL A 238 1.38 6.00 2.90
CA VAL A 238 1.44 7.47 2.72
C VAL A 238 2.79 8.00 3.21
N GLY A 239 3.31 7.45 4.32
CA GLY A 239 4.60 7.83 4.87
C GLY A 239 5.80 7.17 4.18
N ILE A 240 5.74 5.88 3.87
CA ILE A 240 6.88 5.09 3.34
C ILE A 240 6.81 4.76 1.86
N GLY A 241 5.67 5.00 1.21
CA GLY A 241 5.45 4.61 -0.18
C GLY A 241 4.80 3.23 -0.37
N HIS A 242 4.48 2.92 -1.63
CA HIS A 242 3.73 1.73 -2.01
C HIS A 242 4.40 1.00 -3.18
N PRO A 243 5.45 0.21 -2.91
CA PRO A 243 6.02 -0.68 -3.91
C PRO A 243 5.02 -1.80 -4.19
N LEU A 244 4.25 -1.70 -5.29
CA LEU A 244 3.00 -2.44 -5.55
C LEU A 244 3.11 -3.94 -5.26
N ALA A 245 4.11 -4.61 -5.83
CA ALA A 245 4.30 -6.05 -5.69
C ALA A 245 4.81 -6.48 -4.30
N ALA A 246 5.44 -5.58 -3.53
CA ALA A 246 5.99 -5.87 -2.21
C ALA A 246 4.98 -5.61 -1.08
N THR A 247 4.08 -4.65 -1.26
CA THR A 247 3.21 -4.11 -0.19
C THR A 247 2.39 -5.19 0.51
N GLY A 248 1.77 -6.12 -0.22
CA GLY A 248 0.95 -7.16 0.43
C GLY A 248 1.74 -8.02 1.41
N THR A 249 2.99 -8.37 1.06
CA THR A 249 3.90 -9.11 1.94
C THR A 249 4.35 -8.24 3.11
N ARG A 250 4.69 -6.95 2.87
CA ARG A 250 5.08 -5.99 3.90
C ARG A 250 3.98 -5.84 4.95
N LEU A 251 2.71 -5.66 4.55
CA LEU A 251 1.58 -5.52 5.48
C LEU A 251 1.47 -6.73 6.42
N VAL A 252 1.61 -7.95 5.89
CA VAL A 252 1.54 -9.17 6.72
C VAL A 252 2.74 -9.26 7.65
N LEU A 253 3.95 -8.92 7.19
CA LEU A 253 5.16 -8.94 7.99
C LEU A 253 5.07 -7.94 9.15
N THR A 254 4.79 -6.67 8.83
CA THR A 254 4.65 -5.59 9.82
C THR A 254 3.59 -5.93 10.87
N LEU A 255 2.41 -6.39 10.43
CA LEU A 255 1.34 -6.78 11.35
C LEU A 255 1.74 -7.95 12.26
N SER A 256 2.51 -8.92 11.74
CA SER A 256 3.01 -10.05 12.55
C SER A 256 3.95 -9.60 13.67
N HIS A 257 4.84 -8.65 13.38
CA HIS A 257 5.71 -8.05 14.41
C HIS A 257 4.90 -7.24 15.42
N GLN A 258 3.97 -6.41 14.97
CA GLN A 258 3.12 -5.58 15.84
C GLN A 258 2.28 -6.44 16.81
N LEU A 259 1.67 -7.53 16.34
CA LEU A 259 0.90 -8.43 17.19
C LEU A 259 1.79 -9.05 18.29
N LYS A 260 2.99 -9.49 17.92
CA LYS A 260 3.95 -10.07 18.88
C LYS A 260 4.41 -9.03 19.92
N GLU A 261 4.73 -7.82 19.47
CA GLU A 261 5.23 -6.72 20.31
C GLU A 261 4.20 -6.24 21.33
N THR A 262 2.93 -6.14 20.90
CA THR A 262 1.82 -5.66 21.75
C THR A 262 1.17 -6.75 22.58
N GLY A 263 1.48 -8.04 22.32
CA GLY A 263 0.78 -9.17 22.92
C GLY A 263 -0.67 -9.30 22.44
N SER A 264 -1.00 -8.68 21.31
CA SER A 264 -2.31 -8.75 20.67
C SER A 264 -2.49 -10.08 19.95
N ARG A 265 -3.74 -10.51 19.76
CA ARG A 265 -4.02 -11.84 19.23
C ARG A 265 -4.31 -11.87 17.75
N TYR A 266 -5.27 -11.07 17.29
CA TYR A 266 -5.73 -11.10 15.91
C TYR A 266 -5.45 -9.80 15.19
N GLY A 267 -5.01 -9.93 13.95
CA GLY A 267 -4.83 -8.79 13.06
C GLY A 267 -5.33 -9.06 11.65
N VAL A 268 -5.63 -7.98 10.93
CA VAL A 268 -6.03 -8.01 9.52
C VAL A 268 -5.08 -7.17 8.68
N ALA A 269 -4.44 -7.78 7.69
CA ALA A 269 -3.72 -7.09 6.63
C ALA A 269 -4.59 -7.06 5.37
N THR A 270 -4.81 -5.88 4.78
CA THR A 270 -5.71 -5.74 3.63
C THR A 270 -5.28 -4.68 2.64
N ALA A 271 -5.59 -4.90 1.36
CA ALA A 271 -5.28 -3.97 0.27
C ALA A 271 -6.38 -3.98 -0.79
N CYS A 272 -6.57 -2.82 -1.43
CA CYS A 272 -7.29 -2.68 -2.68
C CYS A 272 -6.37 -3.04 -3.86
N ILE A 273 -6.98 -3.43 -4.99
CA ILE A 273 -6.25 -3.84 -6.20
C ILE A 273 -6.99 -3.27 -7.41
N GLY A 274 -6.23 -2.73 -8.37
CA GLY A 274 -6.76 -2.24 -9.64
C GLY A 274 -7.65 -3.27 -10.36
N GLY A 275 -8.58 -2.81 -11.18
CA GLY A 275 -9.59 -3.66 -11.81
C GLY A 275 -10.79 -4.00 -10.92
N GLY A 276 -10.92 -3.35 -9.75
CA GLY A 276 -12.03 -3.58 -8.84
C GLY A 276 -11.88 -4.84 -8.00
N GLN A 277 -10.79 -4.96 -7.25
CA GLN A 277 -10.52 -6.12 -6.42
C GLN A 277 -10.09 -5.70 -5.00
N GLY A 278 -10.22 -6.61 -4.04
CA GLY A 278 -9.71 -6.48 -2.69
C GLY A 278 -9.24 -7.82 -2.13
N ILE A 279 -8.20 -7.76 -1.32
CA ILE A 279 -7.68 -8.92 -0.59
C ILE A 279 -7.48 -8.57 0.89
N ALA A 280 -7.74 -9.54 1.75
CA ALA A 280 -7.43 -9.46 3.17
C ALA A 280 -6.93 -10.80 3.70
N VAL A 281 -6.06 -10.74 4.69
CA VAL A 281 -5.55 -11.90 5.43
C VAL A 281 -5.77 -11.63 6.91
N VAL A 282 -6.39 -12.57 7.61
CA VAL A 282 -6.44 -12.59 9.08
C VAL A 282 -5.27 -13.41 9.57
N ILE A 283 -4.46 -12.84 10.44
CA ILE A 283 -3.37 -13.51 11.12
C ILE A 283 -3.63 -13.56 12.62
N GLU A 284 -3.10 -14.59 13.25
CA GLU A 284 -3.17 -14.81 14.70
C GLU A 284 -1.74 -14.90 15.25
N SER A 285 -1.46 -14.18 16.32
CA SER A 285 -0.20 -14.29 17.07
C SER A 285 -0.09 -15.69 17.68
N ILE A 286 1.13 -16.22 17.77
CA ILE A 286 1.43 -17.56 18.29
C ILE A 286 2.24 -17.43 19.58
#